data_e8d65fd2a789350f9dbd73bb84fbb751
#
_entry.id   e8d65fd2a789350f9dbd73bb84fbb751
#
_cell.length_a   1.000
_cell.length_b   1.000
_cell.length_c   1.000
_cell.angle_alpha   90.00
_cell.angle_beta   90.00
_cell.angle_gamma   90.00
#
_symmetry.space_group_name_H-M   'P 1'
#
loop_
_entity.id
_entity.type
_entity.pdbx_description
1 polymer ?
#
loop_
_entity_poly.entity_id
_entity_poly.type
_entity_poly.pdbx_seq_one_letter_code
_entity_poly.pdbx_strand_id
1 'polypeptide(L)'
;MRAIAGRWWRTWRDRFGVAELVGTIGAIIGFEIGYGRGGSLLAAAGLATTCEIIGFYACIGLRTGLEARRVTEGSAGWQRFLAAARHAVLTSLASCVVAEVADGFLIRPGLLAGATWLFQGSAAGMWLGFAIGKLASDAAWYCVEASTRNTTRNFMTTSMNR
;
A
#
# COMPACT_ATOMS: atom_id res chain seq x y z
N MET A 1 24.91 -7.23 -9.70
CA MET A 1 23.79 -7.06 -8.74
C MET A 1 23.37 -5.61 -8.53
N ARG A 2 24.27 -4.64 -8.29
CA ARG A 2 23.90 -3.20 -8.05
C ARG A 2 23.10 -2.55 -9.18
N ALA A 3 23.36 -2.85 -10.45
CA ALA A 3 22.66 -2.25 -11.59
C ALA A 3 21.20 -2.75 -11.75
N ILE A 4 20.92 -3.99 -11.31
CA ILE A 4 19.57 -4.56 -11.35
C ILE A 4 18.71 -3.97 -10.24
N ALA A 5 19.26 -3.86 -9.03
CA ALA A 5 18.58 -3.23 -7.89
C ALA A 5 18.23 -1.74 -8.17
N GLY A 6 19.14 -1.00 -8.82
CA GLY A 6 18.91 0.42 -9.15
C GLY A 6 17.83 0.63 -10.25
N ARG A 7 17.68 -0.30 -11.18
CA ARG A 7 16.58 -0.25 -12.18
C ARG A 7 15.23 -0.59 -11.55
N TRP A 8 15.19 -1.64 -10.72
CA TRP A 8 13.99 -2.04 -10.01
C TRP A 8 13.46 -0.93 -9.09
N TRP A 9 14.35 -0.29 -8.30
CA TRP A 9 14.01 0.83 -7.43
C TRP A 9 13.44 2.03 -8.19
N ARG A 10 14.03 2.40 -9.33
CA ARG A 10 13.50 3.50 -10.16
C ARG A 10 12.11 3.18 -10.70
N THR A 11 11.92 1.99 -11.29
CA THR A 11 10.63 1.57 -11.82
C THR A 11 9.56 1.52 -10.74
N TRP A 12 9.92 1.04 -9.54
CA TRP A 12 9.01 0.99 -8.40
C TRP A 12 8.63 2.40 -7.93
N ARG A 13 9.62 3.24 -7.67
CA ARG A 13 9.41 4.64 -7.26
C ARG A 13 8.52 5.39 -8.25
N ASP A 14 8.75 5.24 -9.54
CA ASP A 14 8.02 5.96 -10.59
C ASP A 14 6.58 5.44 -10.73
N ARG A 15 6.31 4.20 -10.38
CA ARG A 15 4.95 3.60 -10.40
C ARG A 15 4.16 3.82 -9.11
N PHE A 16 4.78 3.65 -7.97
CA PHE A 16 4.09 3.57 -6.68
C PHE A 16 4.48 4.67 -5.69
N GLY A 17 5.59 5.37 -5.88
CA GLY A 17 6.11 6.32 -4.90
C GLY A 17 5.11 7.42 -4.50
N VAL A 18 4.31 7.93 -5.45
CA VAL A 18 3.27 8.92 -5.13
C VAL A 18 2.10 8.27 -4.39
N ALA A 19 1.70 7.07 -4.78
CA ALA A 19 0.63 6.34 -4.10
C ALA A 19 1.02 5.97 -2.66
N GLU A 20 2.27 5.58 -2.45
CA GLU A 20 2.85 5.31 -1.12
C GLU A 20 2.86 6.57 -0.24
N LEU A 21 3.25 7.70 -0.81
CA LEU A 21 3.21 8.98 -0.08
C LEU A 21 1.78 9.36 0.32
N VAL A 22 0.82 9.24 -0.60
CA VAL A 22 -0.60 9.52 -0.33
C VAL A 22 -1.15 8.54 0.71
N GLY A 23 -0.81 7.26 0.62
CA GLY A 23 -1.16 6.25 1.61
C GLY A 23 -0.60 6.58 2.99
N THR A 24 0.69 6.95 3.07
CA THR A 24 1.34 7.32 4.33
C THR A 24 0.68 8.55 4.98
N ILE A 25 0.33 9.58 4.19
CA ILE A 25 -0.43 10.73 4.69
C ILE A 25 -1.79 10.28 5.22
N GLY A 26 -2.47 9.40 4.50
CA GLY A 26 -3.71 8.77 4.95
C GLY A 26 -3.56 8.04 6.28
N ALA A 27 -2.48 7.27 6.44
CA ALA A 27 -2.19 6.56 7.70
C ALA A 27 -1.99 7.52 8.88
N ILE A 28 -1.24 8.60 8.69
CA ILE A 28 -1.03 9.64 9.72
C ILE A 28 -2.37 10.27 10.13
N ILE A 29 -3.19 10.67 9.17
CA ILE A 29 -4.51 11.28 9.43
C ILE A 29 -5.41 10.27 10.14
N GLY A 30 -5.46 9.02 9.69
CA GLY A 30 -6.25 7.96 10.31
C GLY A 30 -5.83 7.67 11.75
N PHE A 31 -4.52 7.64 12.01
CA PHE A 31 -3.99 7.45 13.35
C PHE A 31 -4.37 8.60 14.29
N GLU A 32 -4.19 9.85 13.85
CA GLU A 32 -4.57 11.03 14.63
C GLU A 32 -6.07 11.05 14.96
N ILE A 33 -6.92 10.77 13.98
CA ILE A 33 -8.37 10.72 14.20
C ILE A 33 -8.73 9.61 15.19
N GLY A 34 -8.13 8.42 15.03
CA GLY A 34 -8.43 7.27 15.89
C GLY A 34 -7.95 7.46 17.32
N TYR A 35 -6.74 7.95 17.50
CA TYR A 35 -6.13 8.20 18.81
C TYR A 35 -6.73 9.43 19.50
N GLY A 36 -6.87 10.54 18.77
CA GLY A 36 -7.37 11.80 19.29
C GLY A 36 -8.84 11.76 19.76
N ARG A 37 -9.61 10.79 19.30
CA ARG A 37 -10.99 10.52 19.77
C ARG A 37 -11.06 9.59 20.98
N GLY A 38 -9.93 9.31 21.63
CA GLY A 38 -9.87 8.42 22.80
C GLY A 38 -9.98 6.94 22.45
N GLY A 39 -9.73 6.56 21.21
CA GLY A 39 -9.68 5.17 20.78
C GLY A 39 -8.47 4.42 21.35
N SER A 40 -8.55 3.09 21.39
CA SER A 40 -7.37 2.26 21.72
C SER A 40 -6.30 2.38 20.63
N LEU A 41 -5.03 2.11 20.97
CA LEU A 41 -3.95 2.07 20.00
C LEU A 41 -4.24 1.12 18.83
N LEU A 42 -4.89 0.00 19.08
CA LEU A 42 -5.29 -0.94 18.05
C LEU A 42 -6.36 -0.36 17.11
N ALA A 43 -7.35 0.34 17.66
CA ALA A 43 -8.36 1.04 16.86
C ALA A 43 -7.75 2.17 16.02
N ALA A 44 -6.83 2.95 16.60
CA ALA A 44 -6.10 3.99 15.89
C ALA A 44 -5.23 3.40 14.76
N ALA A 45 -4.51 2.31 15.03
CA ALA A 45 -3.71 1.59 14.03
C ALA A 45 -4.58 1.00 12.92
N GLY A 46 -5.74 0.42 13.25
CA GLY A 46 -6.71 -0.09 12.27
C GLY A 46 -7.25 1.03 11.36
N LEU A 47 -7.58 2.19 11.93
CA LEU A 47 -8.03 3.34 11.14
C LEU A 47 -6.91 3.91 10.28
N ALA A 48 -5.67 3.97 10.79
CA ALA A 48 -4.49 4.35 10.03
C ALA A 48 -4.30 3.45 8.81
N THR A 49 -4.32 2.13 9.00
CA THR A 49 -4.20 1.14 7.92
C THR A 49 -5.32 1.28 6.90
N THR A 50 -6.55 1.47 7.34
CA THR A 50 -7.70 1.65 6.45
C THR A 50 -7.55 2.90 5.58
N CYS A 51 -7.18 4.04 6.19
CA CYS A 51 -6.95 5.29 5.46
C CYS A 51 -5.76 5.18 4.50
N GLU A 52 -4.71 4.46 4.87
CA GLU A 52 -3.57 4.19 4.02
C GLU A 52 -3.97 3.41 2.76
N ILE A 53 -4.67 2.29 2.93
CA ILE A 53 -5.15 1.45 1.83
C ILE A 53 -6.05 2.26 0.89
N ILE A 54 -6.99 3.00 1.43
CA ILE A 54 -7.87 3.87 0.62
C ILE A 54 -7.05 4.90 -0.15
N GLY A 55 -6.12 5.60 0.50
CA GLY A 55 -5.28 6.61 -0.13
C GLY A 55 -4.41 6.04 -1.24
N PHE A 56 -3.78 4.90 -1.00
CA PHE A 56 -2.94 4.20 -1.97
C PHE A 56 -3.71 3.79 -3.22
N TYR A 57 -4.83 3.07 -3.07
CA TYR A 57 -5.61 2.60 -4.20
C TYR A 57 -6.38 3.72 -4.91
N ALA A 58 -6.83 4.75 -4.20
CA ALA A 58 -7.40 5.93 -4.82
C ALA A 58 -6.38 6.65 -5.71
N CYS A 59 -5.13 6.77 -5.26
CA CYS A 59 -4.06 7.37 -6.04
C CYS A 59 -3.75 6.57 -7.32
N ILE A 60 -3.65 5.23 -7.23
CA ILE A 60 -3.45 4.36 -8.39
C ILE A 60 -4.61 4.49 -9.38
N GLY A 61 -5.84 4.40 -8.90
CA GLY A 61 -7.04 4.50 -9.74
C GLY A 61 -7.13 5.86 -10.43
N LEU A 62 -6.92 6.94 -9.69
CA LEU A 62 -6.95 8.30 -10.21
C LEU A 62 -5.89 8.51 -11.31
N ARG A 63 -4.64 8.12 -11.04
CA ARG A 63 -3.55 8.25 -12.00
C ARG A 63 -3.84 7.50 -13.29
N THR A 64 -4.19 6.22 -13.20
CA THR A 64 -4.48 5.39 -14.38
C THR A 64 -5.70 5.90 -15.13
N GLY A 65 -6.74 6.34 -14.42
CA GLY A 65 -7.93 6.94 -15.02
C GLY A 65 -7.63 8.24 -15.77
N LEU A 66 -6.79 9.13 -15.17
CA LEU A 66 -6.39 10.38 -15.83
C LEU A 66 -5.54 10.12 -17.08
N GLU A 67 -4.64 9.15 -17.05
CA GLU A 67 -3.86 8.73 -18.23
C GLU A 67 -4.78 8.23 -19.35
N ALA A 68 -5.77 7.40 -19.04
CA ALA A 68 -6.75 6.91 -20.00
C ALA A 68 -7.64 8.04 -20.59
N ARG A 69 -8.02 9.03 -19.77
CA ARG A 69 -8.81 10.16 -20.20
C ARG A 69 -8.05 11.08 -21.16
N ARG A 70 -6.76 11.30 -20.95
CA ARG A 70 -5.91 12.16 -21.79
C ARG A 70 -5.84 11.71 -23.25
N VAL A 71 -6.02 10.42 -23.49
CA VAL A 71 -5.95 9.79 -24.83
C VAL A 71 -7.32 9.86 -25.55
N THR A 72 -8.37 10.35 -24.89
CA THR A 72 -9.73 10.29 -25.42
C THR A 72 -10.46 11.60 -25.17
N GLU A 73 -10.98 12.21 -26.23
CA GLU A 73 -11.77 13.44 -26.14
C GLU A 73 -13.26 13.15 -25.92
N GLY A 74 -13.97 14.12 -25.33
CA GLY A 74 -15.42 14.10 -25.16
C GLY A 74 -15.96 13.22 -24.02
N SER A 75 -17.24 12.88 -24.07
CA SER A 75 -17.95 12.09 -23.06
C SER A 75 -17.40 10.67 -22.89
N ALA A 76 -16.85 10.08 -23.95
CA ALA A 76 -16.19 8.80 -23.92
C ALA A 76 -14.92 8.81 -23.03
N GLY A 77 -14.31 9.97 -22.82
CA GLY A 77 -13.14 10.12 -21.93
C GLY A 77 -13.45 9.80 -20.48
N TRP A 78 -14.64 10.17 -19.98
CA TRP A 78 -15.05 9.86 -18.61
C TRP A 78 -15.35 8.38 -18.38
N GLN A 79 -15.99 7.73 -19.33
CA GLN A 79 -16.26 6.29 -19.26
C GLN A 79 -14.95 5.49 -19.27
N ARG A 80 -13.99 5.88 -20.09
CA ARG A 80 -12.65 5.26 -20.12
C ARG A 80 -11.88 5.52 -18.83
N PHE A 81 -11.97 6.71 -18.26
CA PHE A 81 -11.41 7.02 -16.95
C PHE A 81 -11.90 6.03 -15.89
N LEU A 82 -13.24 5.89 -15.75
CA LEU A 82 -13.84 5.01 -14.75
C LEU A 82 -13.47 3.54 -14.98
N ALA A 83 -13.51 3.08 -16.23
CA ALA A 83 -13.15 1.71 -16.58
C ALA A 83 -11.68 1.40 -16.28
N ALA A 84 -10.76 2.29 -16.65
CA ALA A 84 -9.33 2.13 -16.41
C ALA A 84 -8.98 2.22 -14.91
N ALA A 85 -9.57 3.17 -14.20
CA ALA A 85 -9.39 3.32 -12.76
C ALA A 85 -9.87 2.07 -12.01
N ARG A 86 -11.09 1.60 -12.31
CA ARG A 86 -11.65 0.37 -11.74
C ARG A 86 -10.78 -0.85 -12.06
N HIS A 87 -10.38 -1.01 -13.32
CA HIS A 87 -9.54 -2.13 -13.73
C HIS A 87 -8.20 -2.14 -12.99
N ALA A 88 -7.53 -0.98 -12.87
CA ALA A 88 -6.25 -0.87 -12.17
C ALA A 88 -6.38 -1.26 -10.70
N VAL A 89 -7.41 -0.75 -10.00
CA VAL A 89 -7.65 -1.08 -8.59
C VAL A 89 -7.97 -2.56 -8.43
N LEU A 90 -8.89 -3.11 -9.21
CA LEU A 90 -9.28 -4.52 -9.09
C LEU A 90 -8.13 -5.48 -9.43
N THR A 91 -7.33 -5.17 -10.44
CA THR A 91 -6.17 -6.00 -10.82
C THR A 91 -5.10 -5.96 -9.73
N SER A 92 -4.84 -4.79 -9.14
CA SER A 92 -3.89 -4.65 -8.05
C SER A 92 -4.35 -5.41 -6.81
N LEU A 93 -5.62 -5.29 -6.42
CA LEU A 93 -6.21 -6.06 -5.31
C LEU A 93 -6.21 -7.57 -5.58
N ALA A 94 -6.62 -7.99 -6.76
CA ALA A 94 -6.72 -9.42 -7.09
C ALA A 94 -5.37 -10.13 -7.11
N SER A 95 -4.29 -9.43 -7.48
CA SER A 95 -2.94 -10.00 -7.54
C SER A 95 -2.35 -10.33 -6.17
N CYS A 96 -2.83 -9.69 -5.11
CA CYS A 96 -2.26 -9.78 -3.76
C CYS A 96 -3.32 -9.95 -2.65
N VAL A 97 -4.55 -10.37 -3.01
CA VAL A 97 -5.71 -10.38 -2.06
C VAL A 97 -5.42 -11.05 -0.72
N VAL A 98 -4.74 -12.19 -0.73
CA VAL A 98 -4.44 -12.92 0.51
C VAL A 98 -3.40 -12.17 1.35
N ALA A 99 -2.37 -11.63 0.68
CA ALA A 99 -1.33 -10.85 1.34
C ALA A 99 -1.89 -9.52 1.88
N GLU A 100 -2.72 -8.84 1.09
CA GLU A 100 -3.39 -7.59 1.47
C GLU A 100 -4.34 -7.77 2.66
N VAL A 101 -5.13 -8.85 2.67
CA VAL A 101 -6.03 -9.14 3.80
C VAL A 101 -5.23 -9.46 5.06
N ALA A 102 -4.19 -10.29 4.96
CA ALA A 102 -3.35 -10.62 6.11
C ALA A 102 -2.58 -9.39 6.63
N ASP A 103 -2.00 -8.60 5.73
CA ASP A 103 -1.29 -7.38 6.08
C ASP A 103 -2.24 -6.32 6.65
N GLY A 104 -3.32 -6.01 5.95
CA GLY A 104 -4.24 -4.93 6.30
C GLY A 104 -5.01 -5.16 7.60
N PHE A 105 -5.35 -6.41 7.95
CA PHE A 105 -6.16 -6.71 9.14
C PHE A 105 -5.36 -7.22 10.34
N LEU A 106 -4.19 -7.81 10.13
CA LEU A 106 -3.43 -8.45 11.20
C LEU A 106 -2.02 -7.87 11.36
N ILE A 107 -1.23 -7.92 10.29
CA ILE A 107 0.21 -7.60 10.37
C ILE A 107 0.40 -6.11 10.60
N ARG A 108 -0.14 -5.29 9.75
CA ARG A 108 0.05 -3.84 9.77
C ARG A 108 -0.55 -3.17 11.02
N PRO A 109 -1.82 -3.39 11.37
CA PRO A 109 -2.36 -2.84 12.62
C PRO A 109 -1.64 -3.36 13.85
N GLY A 110 -1.23 -4.63 13.86
CA GLY A 110 -0.47 -5.24 14.95
C GLY A 110 0.90 -4.60 15.14
N LEU A 111 1.66 -4.42 14.05
CA LEU A 111 2.98 -3.78 14.08
C LEU A 111 2.90 -2.29 14.45
N LEU A 112 1.92 -1.56 13.90
CA LEU A 112 1.69 -0.16 14.23
C LEU A 112 1.34 0.00 15.71
N ALA A 113 0.35 -0.75 16.20
CA ALA A 113 -0.08 -0.67 17.58
C ALA A 113 0.99 -1.13 18.56
N GLY A 114 1.67 -2.25 18.27
CA GLY A 114 2.71 -2.81 19.11
C GLY A 114 3.94 -1.91 19.23
N ALA A 115 4.44 -1.40 18.10
CA ALA A 115 5.56 -0.48 18.10
C ALA A 115 5.18 0.86 18.81
N THR A 116 4.00 1.40 18.56
CA THR A 116 3.52 2.61 19.22
C THR A 116 3.39 2.41 20.72
N TRP A 117 2.89 1.25 21.14
CA TRP A 117 2.78 0.90 22.56
C TRP A 117 4.15 0.85 23.26
N LEU A 118 5.18 0.31 22.61
CA LEU A 118 6.52 0.25 23.19
C LEU A 118 7.13 1.63 23.46
N PHE A 119 6.74 2.64 22.70
CA PHE A 119 7.29 3.99 22.77
C PHE A 119 6.32 5.05 23.34
N GLN A 120 5.17 4.65 23.89
CA GLN A 120 4.10 5.56 24.29
C GLN A 120 4.42 6.48 25.50
N GLY A 121 5.60 6.42 26.11
CA GLY A 121 5.99 7.25 27.25
C GLY A 121 6.01 8.75 27.00
N SER A 122 5.95 9.20 25.74
CA SER A 122 5.86 10.60 25.33
C SER A 122 5.22 10.74 23.96
N ALA A 123 4.73 11.94 23.62
CA ALA A 123 4.18 12.19 22.28
C ALA A 123 5.21 11.93 21.17
N ALA A 124 6.46 12.34 21.35
CA ALA A 124 7.54 12.07 20.39
C ALA A 124 7.83 10.57 20.27
N GLY A 125 7.82 9.84 21.40
CA GLY A 125 7.99 8.39 21.41
C GLY A 125 6.87 7.68 20.67
N MET A 126 5.63 8.08 20.88
CA MET A 126 4.46 7.53 20.18
C MET A 126 4.60 7.66 18.64
N TRP A 127 5.02 8.83 18.15
CA TRP A 127 5.26 9.04 16.72
C TRP A 127 6.45 8.26 16.19
N LEU A 128 7.49 8.11 16.99
CA LEU A 128 8.63 7.24 16.65
C LEU A 128 8.17 5.78 16.53
N GLY A 129 7.38 5.30 17.48
CA GLY A 129 6.79 3.96 17.45
C GLY A 129 5.90 3.76 16.22
N PHE A 130 5.05 4.72 15.89
CA PHE A 130 4.24 4.69 14.67
C PHE A 130 5.12 4.59 13.41
N ALA A 131 6.15 5.42 13.28
CA ALA A 131 7.08 5.40 12.14
C ALA A 131 7.81 4.06 12.02
N ILE A 132 8.31 3.50 13.14
CA ILE A 132 8.96 2.18 13.17
C ILE A 132 7.97 1.08 12.76
N GLY A 133 6.77 1.09 13.31
CA GLY A 133 5.72 0.13 12.97
C GLY A 133 5.33 0.18 11.50
N LYS A 134 5.21 1.39 10.95
CA LYS A 134 4.94 1.62 9.52
C LYS A 134 6.05 1.04 8.65
N LEU A 135 7.31 1.38 8.91
CA LEU A 135 8.45 0.87 8.15
C LEU A 135 8.57 -0.66 8.24
N ALA A 136 8.32 -1.24 9.41
CA ALA A 136 8.35 -2.69 9.59
C ALA A 136 7.24 -3.40 8.80
N SER A 137 6.02 -2.84 8.79
CA SER A 137 4.90 -3.39 8.02
C SER A 137 5.15 -3.31 6.52
N ASP A 138 5.64 -2.18 6.03
CA ASP A 138 5.97 -2.01 4.62
C ASP A 138 7.07 -2.98 4.18
N ALA A 139 8.13 -3.14 4.98
CA ALA A 139 9.18 -4.11 4.72
C ALA A 139 8.63 -5.55 4.68
N ALA A 140 7.74 -5.93 5.59
CA ALA A 140 7.11 -7.24 5.62
C ALA A 140 6.28 -7.48 4.34
N TRP A 141 5.46 -6.49 3.93
CA TRP A 141 4.68 -6.57 2.72
C TRP A 141 5.55 -6.75 1.46
N TYR A 142 6.62 -5.97 1.32
CA TYR A 142 7.55 -6.11 0.20
C TYR A 142 8.27 -7.45 0.17
N CYS A 143 8.60 -8.03 1.32
CA CYS A 143 9.18 -9.38 1.39
C CYS A 143 8.19 -10.44 0.90
N VAL A 144 6.92 -10.34 1.27
CA VAL A 144 5.87 -11.26 0.83
C VAL A 144 5.62 -11.12 -0.68
N GLU A 145 5.51 -9.89 -1.19
CA GLU A 145 5.32 -9.62 -2.62
C GLU A 145 6.48 -10.16 -3.46
N ALA A 146 7.71 -9.94 -3.04
CA ALA A 146 8.90 -10.46 -3.74
C ALA A 146 8.92 -12.00 -3.77
N SER A 147 8.50 -12.64 -2.70
CA SER A 147 8.43 -14.10 -2.60
C SER A 147 7.36 -14.69 -3.51
N THR A 148 6.17 -14.10 -3.56
CA THR A 148 5.06 -14.56 -4.42
C THR A 148 5.39 -14.40 -5.89
N ARG A 149 6.01 -13.31 -6.31
CA ARG A 149 6.44 -13.12 -7.71
C ARG A 149 7.47 -14.14 -8.16
N ASN A 150 8.42 -14.51 -7.31
CA ASN A 150 9.41 -15.52 -7.62
C ASN A 150 8.78 -16.90 -7.80
N THR A 151 7.82 -17.25 -6.97
CA THR A 151 7.09 -18.53 -7.05
C THR A 151 6.29 -18.63 -8.36
N THR A 152 5.56 -17.59 -8.73
CA THR A 152 4.78 -17.56 -9.98
C THR A 152 5.67 -17.66 -11.21
N ARG A 153 6.81 -16.98 -11.21
CA ARG A 153 7.79 -17.05 -12.31
C ARG A 153 8.37 -18.44 -12.47
N ASN A 154 8.73 -19.10 -11.37
CA ASN A 154 9.26 -20.47 -11.40
C ASN A 154 8.22 -21.47 -11.89
N PHE A 155 6.95 -21.30 -11.53
CA PHE A 155 5.87 -22.16 -12.00
C PHE A 155 5.67 -22.06 -13.51
N MET A 156 5.67 -20.84 -14.07
CA MET A 156 5.54 -20.62 -15.51
C MET A 156 6.72 -21.20 -16.31
N THR A 157 7.94 -21.05 -15.84
CA THR A 157 9.12 -21.64 -16.52
C THR A 157 9.11 -23.17 -16.48
N THR A 158 8.61 -23.76 -15.41
CA THR A 158 8.50 -25.23 -15.30
C THR A 158 7.40 -25.80 -16.18
N SER A 159 6.29 -25.08 -16.37
CA SER A 159 5.18 -25.50 -17.22
C SER A 159 5.46 -25.36 -18.73
N MET A 160 6.36 -24.47 -19.12
CA MET A 160 6.79 -24.29 -20.53
C MET A 160 7.83 -25.32 -20.99
N ASN A 161 8.49 -26.01 -20.07
CA ASN A 161 9.51 -27.02 -20.36
C ASN A 161 8.99 -28.47 -20.29
N ARG A 162 7.68 -28.63 -20.17
CA ARG A 162 6.98 -29.94 -20.29
C ARG A 162 6.13 -29.99 -21.56
#